data_27429d8deb7d36f8976163ba8c68361c
#
_entry.id   27429d8deb7d36f8976163ba8c68361c
#
_cell.length_a   1.000
_cell.length_b   1.000
_cell.length_c   1.000
_cell.angle_alpha   90.00
_cell.angle_beta   90.00
_cell.angle_gamma   90.00
#
_symmetry.space_group_name_H-M   'P 1'
#
loop_
_entity.id
_entity.type
_entity.pdbx_description
1 polymer ?
#
loop_
_entity_poly.entity_id
_entity_poly.type
_entity_poly.pdbx_seq_one_letter_code
_entity_poly.pdbx_strand_id
1 'polypeptide(L)'
;MQKSISVSTSFIALLLVSVVFLFSSCTTTQSKPRSTQELLDYCETKARATQATDSVDDLMPVVIDKGTKAWTKNDIYNWRSGFWPGIEWYLYEHTQNEFWKKAAEKSTEKLIGIIDTTVSNHDLGFQMYCSYGNAFRLTGNPAYKQVLLRTADSLATLFNPRVGTILSWPARVKQFGWPHNTIIDNMMNLELLFWAAKNGGSQRLYDIAVTHAKTTLKNHFRPDFSTYHVLVYDSSIGQVLKRVTHQGLADSSLWARGQAWAIYGFTLTYRESKDNEFLVGAMKAADIFLKRLPESHVPFWDFDDPAIPNAPYDASAGAITASALLELSTLCTDRVAGEKYYTAAKNILEALGSDAFLSAATNDAFLLSSTGNKPANKDVDVPIIYADYYFLEALLRYKKLAGQ
;
A
#
# COMPACT_ATOMS: atom_id res chain seq x y z
N MET A 1 64.00 55.72 -64.79
CA MET A 1 64.23 55.09 -63.55
C MET A 1 62.86 54.57 -63.04
N GLN A 2 62.49 53.36 -63.34
CA GLN A 2 61.28 52.73 -62.92
C GLN A 2 61.66 51.56 -62.04
N LYS A 3 61.21 51.56 -60.80
CA LYS A 3 61.34 50.46 -59.86
C LYS A 3 60.08 49.56 -59.97
N SER A 4 60.27 48.34 -60.34
CA SER A 4 59.23 47.29 -60.35
C SER A 4 59.04 46.79 -58.93
N ILE A 5 57.79 46.70 -58.51
CA ILE A 5 57.37 46.09 -57.24
C ILE A 5 56.85 44.72 -57.57
N SER A 6 57.53 43.70 -57.03
CA SER A 6 57.09 42.27 -57.06
C SER A 6 56.06 42.05 -56.00
N VAL A 7 54.87 41.52 -56.36
CA VAL A 7 53.82 41.09 -55.44
C VAL A 7 53.95 39.60 -55.29
N SER A 8 54.26 39.19 -54.07
CA SER A 8 54.30 37.77 -53.68
C SER A 8 52.88 37.33 -53.24
N THR A 9 52.28 36.38 -53.92
CA THR A 9 51.01 35.74 -53.59
C THR A 9 51.27 34.57 -52.68
N SER A 10 50.91 34.69 -51.39
CA SER A 10 50.91 33.59 -50.42
C SER A 10 49.58 32.89 -50.48
N PHE A 11 49.60 31.61 -50.88
CA PHE A 11 48.43 30.68 -50.75
C PHE A 11 48.27 30.28 -49.32
N ILE A 12 47.17 30.68 -48.70
CA ILE A 12 46.72 30.15 -47.39
C ILE A 12 45.86 28.92 -47.71
N ALA A 13 46.36 27.72 -47.36
CA ALA A 13 45.60 26.52 -47.41
C ALA A 13 44.73 26.40 -46.14
N LEU A 14 43.42 26.56 -46.30
CA LEU A 14 42.41 26.36 -45.23
C LEU A 14 42.19 24.87 -45.04
N LEU A 15 42.74 24.30 -43.94
CA LEU A 15 42.46 22.93 -43.52
C LEU A 15 41.08 22.92 -42.81
N LEU A 16 40.03 22.43 -43.48
CA LEU A 16 38.74 22.14 -42.90
C LEU A 16 38.85 20.83 -42.10
N VAL A 17 38.98 20.93 -40.75
CA VAL A 17 38.86 19.80 -39.84
C VAL A 17 37.37 19.56 -39.61
N SER A 18 36.82 18.56 -40.28
CA SER A 18 35.44 18.05 -40.03
C SER A 18 35.45 17.28 -38.73
N VAL A 19 34.99 17.89 -37.66
CA VAL A 19 34.69 17.18 -36.40
C VAL A 19 33.37 16.44 -36.55
N VAL A 20 33.44 15.14 -36.81
CA VAL A 20 32.29 14.24 -36.78
C VAL A 20 31.93 13.98 -35.31
N PHE A 21 30.92 14.68 -34.79
CA PHE A 21 30.30 14.32 -33.54
C PHE A 21 29.52 12.99 -33.73
N LEU A 22 30.12 11.89 -33.31
CA LEU A 22 29.40 10.64 -33.08
C LEU A 22 28.49 10.81 -31.88
N PHE A 23 27.25 11.23 -32.12
CA PHE A 23 26.19 11.05 -31.10
C PHE A 23 25.98 9.54 -30.92
N SER A 24 26.64 8.96 -29.91
CA SER A 24 26.25 7.67 -29.38
C SER A 24 24.87 7.85 -28.74
N SER A 25 23.82 7.61 -29.51
CA SER A 25 22.49 7.41 -28.97
C SER A 25 22.56 6.16 -28.11
N CYS A 26 22.72 6.33 -26.80
CA CYS A 26 22.39 5.29 -25.85
C CYS A 26 20.88 5.05 -25.97
N THR A 27 20.49 4.18 -26.91
CA THR A 27 19.16 3.57 -26.85
C THR A 27 19.18 2.67 -25.63
N THR A 28 18.68 3.19 -24.51
CA THR A 28 18.22 2.34 -23.43
C THR A 28 17.14 1.46 -24.02
N THR A 29 17.49 0.22 -24.33
CA THR A 29 16.52 -0.83 -24.63
C THR A 29 15.66 -0.96 -23.38
N GLN A 30 14.51 -0.29 -23.37
CA GLN A 30 13.49 -0.58 -22.37
C GLN A 30 13.16 -2.06 -22.50
N SER A 31 13.50 -2.84 -21.49
CA SER A 31 13.13 -4.24 -21.44
C SER A 31 11.60 -4.33 -21.53
N LYS A 32 11.10 -5.27 -22.32
CA LYS A 32 9.65 -5.52 -22.41
C LYS A 32 9.08 -5.72 -21.00
N PRO A 33 7.95 -5.08 -20.64
CA PRO A 33 7.32 -5.31 -19.35
C PRO A 33 7.10 -6.80 -19.10
N ARG A 34 7.38 -7.26 -17.89
CA ARG A 34 7.13 -8.63 -17.48
C ARG A 34 5.63 -8.92 -17.53
N SER A 35 5.27 -10.11 -17.97
CA SER A 35 3.89 -10.58 -17.92
C SER A 35 3.45 -10.78 -16.46
N THR A 36 2.14 -10.79 -16.23
CA THR A 36 1.57 -11.08 -14.92
C THR A 36 2.02 -12.44 -14.39
N GLN A 37 2.11 -13.45 -15.26
CA GLN A 37 2.56 -14.79 -14.88
C GLN A 37 4.04 -14.78 -14.43
N GLU A 38 4.94 -14.12 -15.18
CA GLU A 38 6.35 -13.98 -14.79
C GLU A 38 6.49 -13.29 -13.42
N LEU A 39 5.66 -12.28 -13.14
CA LEU A 39 5.66 -11.60 -11.83
C LEU A 39 5.13 -12.49 -10.70
N LEU A 40 4.09 -13.28 -10.95
CA LEU A 40 3.56 -14.24 -9.98
C LEU A 40 4.55 -15.36 -9.67
N ASP A 41 5.23 -15.91 -10.68
CA ASP A 41 6.29 -16.92 -10.52
C ASP A 41 7.49 -16.35 -9.75
N TYR A 42 7.82 -15.08 -10.01
CA TYR A 42 8.84 -14.36 -9.25
C TYR A 42 8.44 -14.21 -7.77
N CYS A 43 7.21 -13.79 -7.47
CA CYS A 43 6.71 -13.67 -6.10
C CYS A 43 6.74 -15.03 -5.38
N GLU A 44 6.32 -16.11 -6.05
CA GLU A 44 6.38 -17.46 -5.46
C GLU A 44 7.83 -17.87 -5.15
N THR A 45 8.77 -17.62 -6.06
CA THR A 45 10.20 -17.92 -5.86
C THR A 45 10.76 -17.21 -4.62
N LYS A 46 10.44 -15.93 -4.47
CA LYS A 46 10.86 -15.11 -3.32
C LYS A 46 10.24 -15.56 -2.01
N ALA A 47 8.94 -15.86 -2.03
CA ALA A 47 8.25 -16.37 -0.86
C ALA A 47 8.79 -17.74 -0.41
N ARG A 48 9.20 -18.61 -1.34
CA ARG A 48 9.87 -19.88 -1.02
C ARG A 48 11.21 -19.66 -0.31
N ALA A 49 12.00 -18.67 -0.73
CA ALA A 49 13.24 -18.32 -0.06
C ALA A 49 12.96 -17.80 1.37
N THR A 50 11.97 -16.94 1.55
CA THR A 50 11.53 -16.47 2.88
C THR A 50 11.08 -17.65 3.76
N GLN A 51 10.26 -18.55 3.23
CA GLN A 51 9.75 -19.71 3.97
C GLN A 51 10.87 -20.70 4.38
N ALA A 52 11.90 -20.85 3.53
CA ALA A 52 13.04 -21.71 3.85
C ALA A 52 13.87 -21.18 5.04
N THR A 53 13.80 -19.88 5.32
CA THR A 53 14.43 -19.24 6.50
C THR A 53 13.47 -19.08 7.67
N ASP A 54 12.22 -19.55 7.54
CA ASP A 54 11.25 -19.47 8.63
C ASP A 54 11.64 -20.49 9.71
N SER A 55 12.17 -19.95 10.80
CA SER A 55 12.48 -20.72 11.98
C SER A 55 11.21 -21.15 12.71
N VAL A 56 11.37 -22.04 13.70
CA VAL A 56 10.28 -22.53 14.56
C VAL A 56 9.67 -21.40 15.43
N ASP A 57 10.21 -20.18 15.32
CA ASP A 57 9.82 -19.00 16.11
C ASP A 57 8.42 -18.49 15.73
N ASP A 58 7.69 -17.95 16.71
CA ASP A 58 6.38 -17.30 16.50
C ASP A 58 6.52 -15.86 15.96
N LEU A 59 7.61 -15.61 15.23
CA LEU A 59 7.91 -14.29 14.68
C LEU A 59 7.49 -14.18 13.21
N MET A 60 7.02 -13.00 12.81
CA MET A 60 6.57 -12.70 11.45
C MET A 60 7.52 -11.74 10.72
N PRO A 61 7.78 -11.94 9.42
CA PRO A 61 8.54 -11.01 8.60
C PRO A 61 7.90 -9.62 8.59
N VAL A 62 8.71 -8.56 8.73
CA VAL A 62 8.18 -7.18 8.77
C VAL A 62 8.92 -6.20 7.86
N VAL A 63 10.25 -6.27 7.81
CA VAL A 63 11.11 -5.35 7.04
C VAL A 63 12.45 -6.02 6.75
N ILE A 64 13.10 -5.64 5.65
CA ILE A 64 14.50 -5.99 5.40
C ILE A 64 15.32 -4.71 5.56
N ASP A 65 16.17 -4.66 6.56
CA ASP A 65 17.00 -3.50 6.83
C ASP A 65 18.04 -3.26 5.72
N LYS A 66 18.43 -1.99 5.51
CA LYS A 66 19.43 -1.62 4.51
C LYS A 66 20.73 -2.43 4.71
N GLY A 67 21.21 -3.01 3.61
CA GLY A 67 22.44 -3.81 3.60
C GLY A 67 22.28 -5.24 4.10
N THR A 68 21.08 -5.67 4.49
CA THR A 68 20.78 -7.07 4.84
C THR A 68 20.01 -7.76 3.72
N LYS A 69 19.96 -9.11 3.76
CA LYS A 69 19.20 -9.92 2.81
C LYS A 69 17.97 -10.56 3.42
N ALA A 70 18.02 -10.82 4.71
CA ALA A 70 16.97 -11.52 5.43
C ALA A 70 15.96 -10.56 6.07
N TRP A 71 14.74 -11.03 6.23
CA TRP A 71 13.71 -10.34 6.95
C TRP A 71 14.04 -10.16 8.42
N THR A 72 13.96 -8.94 8.91
CA THR A 72 13.78 -8.67 10.34
C THR A 72 12.38 -9.09 10.70
N LYS A 73 12.26 -9.92 11.75
CA LYS A 73 11.00 -10.50 12.22
C LYS A 73 10.55 -9.83 13.51
N ASN A 74 9.24 -9.85 13.76
CA ASN A 74 8.66 -9.30 14.98
C ASN A 74 7.57 -10.25 15.50
N ASP A 75 7.15 -10.06 16.75
CA ASP A 75 6.10 -10.84 17.37
C ASP A 75 4.72 -10.65 16.70
N ILE A 76 3.78 -11.48 17.08
CA ILE A 76 2.41 -11.46 16.54
C ILE A 76 1.64 -10.17 16.84
N TYR A 77 2.05 -9.39 17.85
CA TYR A 77 1.39 -8.14 18.23
C TYR A 77 1.80 -6.95 17.37
N ASN A 78 2.82 -7.10 16.53
CA ASN A 78 3.16 -6.11 15.52
C ASN A 78 2.01 -5.99 14.49
N TRP A 79 1.56 -4.78 14.20
CA TRP A 79 0.44 -4.55 13.29
C TRP A 79 0.62 -5.17 11.88
N ARG A 80 1.86 -5.47 11.49
CA ARG A 80 2.22 -6.08 10.20
C ARG A 80 2.14 -7.61 10.19
N SER A 81 1.84 -8.25 11.32
CA SER A 81 1.95 -9.70 11.48
C SER A 81 1.01 -10.53 10.58
N GLY A 82 -0.12 -9.96 10.15
CA GLY A 82 -1.09 -10.64 9.30
C GLY A 82 -0.72 -10.72 7.82
N PHE A 83 0.24 -9.92 7.35
CA PHE A 83 0.54 -9.84 5.92
C PHE A 83 1.30 -11.07 5.40
N TRP A 84 2.22 -11.62 6.18
CA TRP A 84 2.93 -12.83 5.75
C TRP A 84 2.01 -14.04 5.57
N PRO A 85 1.17 -14.43 6.54
CA PRO A 85 0.15 -15.44 6.31
C PRO A 85 -0.76 -15.12 5.12
N GLY A 86 -1.10 -13.85 4.93
CA GLY A 86 -1.89 -13.40 3.79
C GLY A 86 -1.21 -13.65 2.44
N ILE A 87 0.11 -13.42 2.34
CA ILE A 87 0.93 -13.75 1.16
C ILE A 87 0.87 -15.26 0.88
N GLU A 88 1.05 -16.10 1.90
CA GLU A 88 1.00 -17.55 1.78
C GLU A 88 -0.38 -18.02 1.29
N TRP A 89 -1.47 -17.42 1.78
CA TRP A 89 -2.83 -17.70 1.30
C TRP A 89 -3.05 -17.28 -0.15
N TYR A 90 -2.53 -16.15 -0.59
CA TYR A 90 -2.60 -15.73 -1.99
C TYR A 90 -1.79 -16.64 -2.90
N LEU A 91 -0.63 -17.13 -2.46
CA LEU A 91 0.14 -18.12 -3.20
C LEU A 91 -0.59 -19.47 -3.28
N TYR A 92 -1.29 -19.88 -2.23
CA TYR A 92 -2.18 -21.03 -2.30
C TYR A 92 -3.34 -20.80 -3.29
N GLU A 93 -3.99 -19.66 -3.25
CA GLU A 93 -5.05 -19.30 -4.22
C GLU A 93 -4.56 -19.38 -5.65
N HIS A 94 -3.34 -18.87 -5.90
CA HIS A 94 -2.76 -18.86 -7.24
C HIS A 94 -2.34 -20.24 -7.73
N THR A 95 -1.64 -21.00 -6.89
CA THR A 95 -0.95 -22.23 -7.31
C THR A 95 -1.74 -23.51 -7.02
N GLN A 96 -2.72 -23.46 -6.12
CA GLN A 96 -3.42 -24.61 -5.54
C GLN A 96 -2.47 -25.66 -4.94
N ASN A 97 -1.25 -25.22 -4.54
CA ASN A 97 -0.23 -26.11 -3.99
C ASN A 97 -0.43 -26.30 -2.48
N GLU A 98 -0.61 -27.54 -2.04
CA GLU A 98 -0.80 -27.90 -0.62
C GLU A 98 0.38 -27.47 0.28
N PHE A 99 1.57 -27.25 -0.28
CA PHE A 99 2.68 -26.64 0.46
C PHE A 99 2.31 -25.28 1.01
N TRP A 100 1.75 -24.39 0.16
CA TRP A 100 1.35 -23.05 0.58
C TRP A 100 0.17 -23.05 1.52
N LYS A 101 -0.79 -23.97 1.34
CA LYS A 101 -1.91 -24.11 2.26
C LYS A 101 -1.43 -24.44 3.67
N LYS A 102 -0.57 -25.47 3.81
CA LYS A 102 -0.03 -25.87 5.11
C LYS A 102 0.82 -24.78 5.76
N ALA A 103 1.61 -24.07 4.98
CA ALA A 103 2.40 -22.92 5.46
C ALA A 103 1.48 -21.82 5.98
N ALA A 104 0.47 -21.43 5.19
CA ALA A 104 -0.50 -20.40 5.53
C ALA A 104 -1.35 -20.76 6.77
N GLU A 105 -1.80 -22.02 6.88
CA GLU A 105 -2.50 -22.52 8.07
C GLU A 105 -1.64 -22.34 9.32
N LYS A 106 -0.38 -22.83 9.27
CA LYS A 106 0.56 -22.74 10.39
C LYS A 106 0.83 -21.29 10.80
N SER A 107 1.10 -20.39 9.84
CA SER A 107 1.39 -18.99 10.11
C SER A 107 0.15 -18.24 10.63
N THR A 108 -1.04 -18.54 10.08
CA THR A 108 -2.31 -17.96 10.53
C THR A 108 -2.63 -18.35 11.97
N GLU A 109 -2.47 -19.62 12.32
CA GLU A 109 -2.81 -20.14 13.66
C GLU A 109 -1.93 -19.55 14.76
N LYS A 110 -0.67 -19.14 14.45
CA LYS A 110 0.18 -18.41 15.40
C LYS A 110 -0.46 -17.11 15.90
N LEU A 111 -1.28 -16.46 15.08
CA LEU A 111 -1.90 -15.17 15.42
C LEU A 111 -3.07 -15.29 16.42
N ILE A 112 -3.47 -16.51 16.81
CA ILE A 112 -4.61 -16.70 17.71
C ILE A 112 -4.46 -15.94 19.04
N GLY A 113 -3.22 -15.82 19.56
CA GLY A 113 -2.93 -15.10 20.78
C GLY A 113 -3.32 -13.61 20.78
N ILE A 114 -3.53 -13.00 19.60
CA ILE A 114 -3.94 -11.59 19.50
C ILE A 114 -5.32 -11.37 20.10
N ILE A 115 -6.25 -12.31 19.91
CA ILE A 115 -7.64 -12.16 20.38
C ILE A 115 -7.82 -12.42 21.88
N ASP A 116 -6.80 -12.96 22.54
CA ASP A 116 -6.84 -13.26 23.99
C ASP A 116 -6.24 -12.10 24.82
N THR A 117 -5.82 -11.02 24.17
CA THR A 117 -5.24 -9.82 24.82
C THR A 117 -6.18 -8.63 24.75
N THR A 118 -5.93 -7.64 25.60
CA THR A 118 -6.61 -6.34 25.51
C THR A 118 -6.25 -5.64 24.19
N VAL A 119 -7.26 -5.15 23.49
CA VAL A 119 -7.07 -4.42 22.21
C VAL A 119 -6.20 -3.19 22.44
N SER A 120 -5.02 -3.19 21.82
CA SER A 120 -4.01 -2.13 21.97
C SER A 120 -4.00 -1.12 20.82
N ASN A 121 -4.59 -1.46 19.68
CA ASN A 121 -4.69 -0.59 18.51
C ASN A 121 -5.83 -1.05 17.58
N HIS A 122 -6.07 -0.30 16.50
CA HIS A 122 -7.12 -0.59 15.52
C HIS A 122 -6.72 -1.61 14.44
N ASP A 123 -5.45 -2.05 14.40
CA ASP A 123 -4.89 -2.82 13.28
C ASP A 123 -5.35 -4.29 13.23
N LEU A 124 -6.36 -4.66 14.00
CA LEU A 124 -6.92 -6.02 14.01
C LEU A 124 -7.41 -6.49 12.64
N GLY A 125 -7.88 -5.56 11.78
CA GLY A 125 -8.21 -5.87 10.39
C GLY A 125 -6.96 -6.30 9.60
N PHE A 126 -5.88 -5.55 9.67
CA PHE A 126 -4.62 -5.89 9.03
C PHE A 126 -4.03 -7.21 9.54
N GLN A 127 -4.10 -7.44 10.85
CA GLN A 127 -3.57 -8.65 11.44
C GLN A 127 -4.43 -9.88 11.13
N MET A 128 -5.74 -9.79 11.33
CA MET A 128 -6.61 -10.94 11.35
C MET A 128 -7.42 -11.12 10.06
N TYR A 129 -7.77 -10.04 9.36
CA TYR A 129 -8.53 -10.20 8.11
C TYR A 129 -7.63 -10.55 6.93
N CYS A 130 -6.39 -10.01 6.87
CA CYS A 130 -5.41 -10.44 5.87
C CYS A 130 -5.00 -11.91 6.03
N SER A 131 -5.02 -12.46 7.26
CA SER A 131 -4.68 -13.84 7.58
C SER A 131 -5.93 -14.75 7.65
N TYR A 132 -6.64 -14.73 8.75
CA TYR A 132 -7.85 -15.56 8.97
C TYR A 132 -8.96 -15.27 7.95
N GLY A 133 -9.07 -14.04 7.44
CA GLY A 133 -10.03 -13.69 6.40
C GLY A 133 -9.78 -14.45 5.10
N ASN A 134 -8.53 -14.46 4.63
CA ASN A 134 -8.12 -15.25 3.48
C ASN A 134 -8.22 -16.75 3.76
N ALA A 135 -7.84 -17.19 4.97
CA ALA A 135 -7.98 -18.57 5.40
C ALA A 135 -9.44 -19.06 5.31
N PHE A 136 -10.37 -18.29 5.88
CA PHE A 136 -11.80 -18.64 5.82
C PHE A 136 -12.34 -18.60 4.39
N ARG A 137 -11.99 -17.58 3.61
CA ARG A 137 -12.43 -17.44 2.21
C ARG A 137 -12.02 -18.64 1.35
N LEU A 138 -10.84 -19.21 1.57
CA LEU A 138 -10.28 -20.28 0.76
C LEU A 138 -10.58 -21.68 1.26
N THR A 139 -10.87 -21.85 2.57
CA THR A 139 -11.08 -23.17 3.18
C THR A 139 -12.49 -23.42 3.66
N GLY A 140 -13.25 -22.35 3.96
CA GLY A 140 -14.56 -22.47 4.61
C GLY A 140 -14.49 -22.96 6.06
N ASN A 141 -13.32 -23.04 6.68
CA ASN A 141 -13.14 -23.58 8.02
C ASN A 141 -13.94 -22.78 9.07
N PRO A 142 -14.92 -23.37 9.75
CA PRO A 142 -15.77 -22.67 10.70
C PRO A 142 -15.01 -22.15 11.94
N ALA A 143 -13.88 -22.75 12.30
CA ALA A 143 -13.05 -22.25 13.40
C ALA A 143 -12.46 -20.85 13.06
N TYR A 144 -12.01 -20.65 11.83
CA TYR A 144 -11.51 -19.34 11.38
C TYR A 144 -12.60 -18.26 11.38
N LYS A 145 -13.84 -18.66 11.04
CA LYS A 145 -15.01 -17.78 11.15
C LYS A 145 -15.21 -17.29 12.59
N GLN A 146 -15.12 -18.17 13.58
CA GLN A 146 -15.29 -17.80 14.99
C GLN A 146 -14.19 -16.84 15.47
N VAL A 147 -12.96 -17.04 15.03
CA VAL A 147 -11.84 -16.12 15.32
C VAL A 147 -12.15 -14.73 14.77
N LEU A 148 -12.57 -14.62 13.52
CA LEU A 148 -12.90 -13.34 12.89
C LEU A 148 -14.08 -12.62 13.57
N LEU A 149 -15.11 -13.32 13.97
CA LEU A 149 -16.25 -12.74 14.70
C LEU A 149 -15.81 -12.16 16.05
N ARG A 150 -15.00 -12.90 16.82
CA ARG A 150 -14.43 -12.42 18.09
C ARG A 150 -13.53 -11.20 17.87
N THR A 151 -12.73 -11.20 16.81
CA THR A 151 -11.85 -10.07 16.46
C THR A 151 -12.65 -8.83 16.12
N ALA A 152 -13.73 -8.97 15.36
CA ALA A 152 -14.61 -7.85 15.01
C ALA A 152 -15.28 -7.24 16.24
N ASP A 153 -15.75 -8.07 17.17
CA ASP A 153 -16.31 -7.59 18.45
C ASP A 153 -15.23 -6.86 19.27
N SER A 154 -14.00 -7.37 19.30
CA SER A 154 -12.86 -6.71 19.97
C SER A 154 -12.55 -5.35 19.33
N LEU A 155 -12.46 -5.26 18.00
CA LEU A 155 -12.25 -4.00 17.29
C LEU A 155 -13.36 -2.98 17.60
N ALA A 156 -14.62 -3.44 17.66
CA ALA A 156 -15.79 -2.60 17.96
C ALA A 156 -15.76 -1.99 19.36
N THR A 157 -14.95 -2.52 20.30
CA THR A 157 -14.78 -1.92 21.63
C THR A 157 -14.06 -0.56 21.59
N LEU A 158 -13.27 -0.30 20.56
CA LEU A 158 -12.58 0.98 20.36
C LEU A 158 -13.48 2.06 19.76
N PHE A 159 -14.71 1.74 19.38
CA PHE A 159 -15.64 2.71 18.79
C PHE A 159 -16.20 3.67 19.85
N ASN A 160 -16.10 4.97 19.57
CA ASN A 160 -16.73 6.01 20.36
C ASN A 160 -17.95 6.59 19.61
N PRO A 161 -19.20 6.36 20.05
CA PRO A 161 -20.39 6.81 19.34
C PRO A 161 -20.56 8.34 19.33
N ARG A 162 -19.94 9.07 20.25
CA ARG A 162 -19.99 10.55 20.27
C ARG A 162 -19.07 11.15 19.22
N VAL A 163 -17.92 10.50 18.95
CA VAL A 163 -16.99 10.88 17.89
C VAL A 163 -17.46 10.32 16.54
N GLY A 164 -18.03 9.11 16.55
CA GLY A 164 -18.42 8.38 15.37
C GLY A 164 -17.25 7.65 14.68
N THR A 165 -16.15 7.39 15.40
CA THR A 165 -15.00 6.67 14.88
C THR A 165 -14.42 5.68 15.89
N ILE A 166 -13.61 4.74 15.37
CA ILE A 166 -12.79 3.80 16.13
C ILE A 166 -11.51 4.52 16.55
N LEU A 167 -11.15 4.43 17.82
CA LEU A 167 -9.89 4.94 18.35
C LEU A 167 -8.72 4.16 17.77
N SER A 168 -7.81 4.85 17.08
CA SER A 168 -6.70 4.16 16.40
C SER A 168 -5.61 3.71 17.37
N TRP A 169 -5.14 4.61 18.23
CA TRP A 169 -4.01 4.36 19.11
C TRP A 169 -4.32 4.70 20.57
N PRO A 170 -4.85 3.76 21.36
CA PRO A 170 -5.14 3.98 22.77
C PRO A 170 -3.94 4.50 23.58
N ALA A 171 -2.72 4.02 23.30
CA ALA A 171 -1.51 4.47 23.98
C ALA A 171 -1.22 5.96 23.77
N ARG A 172 -1.59 6.53 22.62
CA ARG A 172 -1.37 7.94 22.28
C ARG A 172 -2.26 8.90 23.07
N VAL A 173 -3.36 8.41 23.66
CA VAL A 173 -4.23 9.20 24.55
C VAL A 173 -3.40 9.78 25.70
N LYS A 174 -2.60 8.97 26.37
CA LYS A 174 -1.71 9.44 27.45
C LYS A 174 -0.43 10.07 26.92
N GLN A 175 0.18 9.48 25.90
CA GLN A 175 1.50 9.89 25.40
C GLN A 175 1.49 11.28 24.77
N PHE A 176 0.42 11.64 24.03
CA PHE A 176 0.33 12.89 23.28
C PHE A 176 -0.81 13.80 23.76
N GLY A 177 -1.59 13.39 24.76
CA GLY A 177 -2.78 14.11 25.18
C GLY A 177 -3.83 14.17 24.05
N TRP A 178 -3.99 13.08 23.27
CA TRP A 178 -4.98 12.96 22.21
C TRP A 178 -6.21 12.18 22.71
N PRO A 179 -7.27 12.86 23.18
CA PRO A 179 -8.38 12.19 23.86
C PRO A 179 -9.06 11.09 23.03
N HIS A 180 -9.19 11.32 21.73
CA HIS A 180 -9.58 10.32 20.75
C HIS A 180 -8.87 10.63 19.44
N ASN A 181 -8.08 9.68 18.93
CA ASN A 181 -7.34 9.85 17.69
C ASN A 181 -7.79 8.81 16.66
N THR A 182 -7.93 9.27 15.43
CA THR A 182 -8.29 8.40 14.29
C THR A 182 -7.35 8.70 13.15
N ILE A 183 -6.75 7.68 12.56
CA ILE A 183 -5.92 7.80 11.37
C ILE A 183 -6.66 7.27 10.15
N ILE A 184 -6.27 7.75 8.97
CA ILE A 184 -6.91 7.36 7.70
C ILE A 184 -6.78 5.85 7.44
N ASP A 185 -5.71 5.22 7.90
CA ASP A 185 -5.45 3.78 7.82
C ASP A 185 -6.56 2.93 8.44
N ASN A 186 -7.30 3.48 9.41
CA ASN A 186 -8.40 2.78 10.06
C ASN A 186 -9.50 2.34 9.09
N MET A 187 -9.63 3.02 7.96
CA MET A 187 -10.55 2.63 6.89
C MET A 187 -10.33 1.19 6.40
N MET A 188 -9.08 0.71 6.44
CA MET A 188 -8.73 -0.66 6.03
C MET A 188 -9.28 -1.72 6.98
N ASN A 189 -9.42 -1.39 8.27
CA ASN A 189 -9.88 -2.33 9.29
C ASN A 189 -11.41 -2.49 9.30
N LEU A 190 -12.15 -1.65 8.56
CA LEU A 190 -13.61 -1.71 8.46
C LEU A 190 -14.09 -2.96 7.71
N GLU A 191 -13.27 -3.53 6.82
CA GLU A 191 -13.62 -4.72 6.06
C GLU A 191 -13.97 -5.89 6.99
N LEU A 192 -13.21 -6.07 8.07
CA LEU A 192 -13.50 -7.05 9.10
C LEU A 192 -14.91 -6.87 9.72
N LEU A 193 -15.31 -5.63 9.99
CA LEU A 193 -16.62 -5.33 10.60
C LEU A 193 -17.76 -5.59 9.61
N PHE A 194 -17.61 -5.18 8.35
CA PHE A 194 -18.57 -5.47 7.30
C PHE A 194 -18.73 -6.97 7.07
N TRP A 195 -17.59 -7.68 6.99
CA TRP A 195 -17.61 -9.14 6.84
C TRP A 195 -18.28 -9.81 8.01
N ALA A 196 -17.96 -9.43 9.24
CA ALA A 196 -18.53 -10.04 10.44
C ALA A 196 -20.05 -9.86 10.50
N ALA A 197 -20.56 -8.66 10.21
CA ALA A 197 -22.00 -8.41 10.17
C ALA A 197 -22.74 -9.31 9.17
N LYS A 198 -22.13 -9.57 8.01
CA LYS A 198 -22.70 -10.45 6.97
C LYS A 198 -22.56 -11.95 7.29
N ASN A 199 -21.70 -12.30 8.24
CA ASN A 199 -21.37 -13.68 8.57
C ASN A 199 -21.84 -14.13 9.96
N GLY A 200 -22.84 -13.48 10.52
CA GLY A 200 -23.49 -13.86 11.78
C GLY A 200 -23.08 -13.03 12.99
N GLY A 201 -22.26 -11.98 12.80
CA GLY A 201 -22.06 -10.93 13.78
C GLY A 201 -23.27 -9.99 13.87
N SER A 202 -23.26 -9.10 14.86
CA SER A 202 -24.37 -8.16 15.07
C SER A 202 -24.43 -7.08 14.00
N GLN A 203 -25.64 -6.57 13.70
CA GLN A 203 -25.85 -5.41 12.82
C GLN A 203 -25.06 -4.17 13.29
N ARG A 204 -24.84 -4.05 14.62
CA ARG A 204 -24.01 -2.98 15.20
C ARG A 204 -22.63 -2.86 14.57
N LEU A 205 -22.01 -3.97 14.15
CA LEU A 205 -20.68 -3.94 13.50
C LEU A 205 -20.73 -3.22 12.15
N TYR A 206 -21.77 -3.48 11.35
CA TYR A 206 -22.03 -2.75 10.11
C TYR A 206 -22.27 -1.27 10.36
N ASP A 207 -23.10 -0.94 11.35
CA ASP A 207 -23.43 0.45 11.68
C ASP A 207 -22.20 1.23 12.16
N ILE A 208 -21.30 0.59 12.93
CA ILE A 208 -20.00 1.15 13.32
C ILE A 208 -19.14 1.44 12.08
N ALA A 209 -19.01 0.49 11.17
CA ALA A 209 -18.20 0.64 9.96
C ALA A 209 -18.70 1.79 9.08
N VAL A 210 -20.01 1.87 8.83
CA VAL A 210 -20.62 2.95 8.05
C VAL A 210 -20.47 4.30 8.75
N THR A 211 -20.71 4.36 10.06
CA THR A 211 -20.58 5.61 10.83
C THR A 211 -19.15 6.10 10.83
N HIS A 212 -18.17 5.20 11.05
CA HIS A 212 -16.75 5.53 10.97
C HIS A 212 -16.40 6.10 9.59
N ALA A 213 -16.80 5.42 8.52
CA ALA A 213 -16.49 5.85 7.15
C ALA A 213 -17.12 7.23 6.81
N LYS A 214 -18.36 7.49 7.23
CA LYS A 214 -19.01 8.80 7.05
C LYS A 214 -18.29 9.91 7.81
N THR A 215 -17.91 9.66 9.04
CA THR A 215 -17.15 10.62 9.84
C THR A 215 -15.76 10.88 9.24
N THR A 216 -15.11 9.84 8.72
CA THR A 216 -13.81 9.95 8.02
C THR A 216 -13.96 10.72 6.72
N LEU A 217 -14.97 10.45 5.91
CA LEU A 217 -15.25 11.18 4.66
C LEU A 217 -15.43 12.68 4.93
N LYS A 218 -16.15 13.02 5.98
CA LYS A 218 -16.43 14.41 6.36
C LYS A 218 -15.19 15.15 6.87
N ASN A 219 -14.32 14.49 7.62
CA ASN A 219 -13.32 15.19 8.42
C ASN A 219 -11.86 14.99 7.94
N HIS A 220 -11.51 13.81 7.32
CA HIS A 220 -10.13 13.51 6.91
C HIS A 220 -9.76 14.07 5.55
N PHE A 221 -10.72 14.51 4.73
CA PHE A 221 -10.42 15.13 3.46
C PHE A 221 -10.30 16.64 3.56
N ARG A 222 -9.31 17.17 2.84
CA ARG A 222 -9.22 18.59 2.51
C ARG A 222 -10.19 18.92 1.38
N PRO A 223 -10.45 20.20 1.08
CA PRO A 223 -11.36 20.57 -0.03
C PRO A 223 -11.00 20.01 -1.40
N ASP A 224 -9.71 19.71 -1.62
CA ASP A 224 -9.19 19.09 -2.85
C ASP A 224 -9.20 17.56 -2.83
N PHE A 225 -9.73 16.94 -1.77
CA PHE A 225 -9.73 15.49 -1.54
C PHE A 225 -8.36 14.87 -1.28
N SER A 226 -7.33 15.65 -0.96
CA SER A 226 -6.14 15.16 -0.28
C SER A 226 -6.45 14.83 1.18
N THR A 227 -5.78 13.81 1.75
CA THR A 227 -6.11 13.34 3.10
C THR A 227 -5.21 13.93 4.18
N TYR A 228 -5.78 14.22 5.35
CA TYR A 228 -5.04 14.30 6.60
C TYR A 228 -4.69 12.89 7.09
N HIS A 229 -3.53 12.73 7.73
CA HIS A 229 -3.17 11.45 8.33
C HIS A 229 -3.95 11.19 9.62
N VAL A 230 -3.87 12.10 10.59
CA VAL A 230 -4.43 11.95 11.94
C VAL A 230 -5.42 13.06 12.25
N LEU A 231 -6.59 12.68 12.72
CA LEU A 231 -7.52 13.59 13.39
C LEU A 231 -7.56 13.29 14.89
N VAL A 232 -7.53 14.36 15.68
CA VAL A 232 -7.74 14.29 17.12
C VAL A 232 -9.07 14.93 17.44
N TYR A 233 -9.90 14.21 18.20
CA TYR A 233 -11.24 14.63 18.58
C TYR A 233 -11.35 14.81 20.09
N ASP A 234 -12.23 15.70 20.51
CA ASP A 234 -12.80 15.68 21.86
C ASP A 234 -13.66 14.41 22.00
N SER A 235 -13.29 13.53 22.92
CA SER A 235 -13.96 12.24 23.10
C SER A 235 -15.38 12.36 23.69
N SER A 236 -15.73 13.52 24.25
CA SER A 236 -17.03 13.74 24.91
C SER A 236 -18.10 14.34 24.00
N ILE A 237 -17.71 15.12 22.98
CA ILE A 237 -18.61 15.84 22.08
C ILE A 237 -18.35 15.58 20.61
N GLY A 238 -17.26 14.88 20.24
CA GLY A 238 -16.92 14.54 18.87
C GLY A 238 -16.37 15.70 18.02
N GLN A 239 -16.04 16.83 18.63
CA GLN A 239 -15.45 17.97 17.93
C GLN A 239 -14.01 17.66 17.51
N VAL A 240 -13.64 18.04 16.27
CA VAL A 240 -12.24 17.96 15.81
C VAL A 240 -11.41 19.02 16.52
N LEU A 241 -10.40 18.59 17.24
CA LEU A 241 -9.43 19.43 17.95
C LEU A 241 -8.20 19.73 17.11
N LYS A 242 -7.69 18.72 16.36
CA LYS A 242 -6.47 18.86 15.56
C LYS A 242 -6.57 18.02 14.29
N ARG A 243 -5.87 18.47 13.24
CA ARG A 243 -5.55 17.75 12.02
C ARG A 243 -4.04 17.74 11.88
N VAL A 244 -3.42 16.58 12.03
CA VAL A 244 -1.95 16.47 12.12
C VAL A 244 -1.45 15.28 11.32
N THR A 245 -0.15 15.17 11.17
CA THR A 245 0.51 13.97 10.66
C THR A 245 1.36 13.28 11.72
N HIS A 246 1.64 12.01 11.52
CA HIS A 246 2.60 11.23 12.30
C HIS A 246 3.65 10.55 11.41
N GLN A 247 3.28 10.23 10.17
CA GLN A 247 4.14 9.55 9.20
C GLN A 247 4.39 10.38 7.94
N GLY A 248 3.58 11.40 7.65
CA GLY A 248 3.78 12.34 6.55
C GLY A 248 4.81 13.43 6.89
N LEU A 249 5.18 14.21 5.89
CA LEU A 249 6.19 15.27 5.97
C LEU A 249 5.76 16.41 6.91
N ALA A 250 4.52 16.87 6.76
CA ALA A 250 3.94 17.97 7.52
C ALA A 250 2.43 17.81 7.63
N ASP A 251 1.79 18.53 8.57
CA ASP A 251 0.33 18.48 8.76
C ASP A 251 -0.44 18.91 7.50
N SER A 252 0.16 19.74 6.66
CA SER A 252 -0.41 20.19 5.39
C SER A 252 -0.06 19.32 4.18
N SER A 253 0.93 18.41 4.31
CA SER A 253 1.42 17.60 3.18
C SER A 253 0.48 16.45 2.84
N LEU A 254 0.70 15.87 1.66
CA LEU A 254 -0.01 14.68 1.19
C LEU A 254 0.90 13.45 1.30
N TRP A 255 0.77 12.74 2.42
CA TRP A 255 1.41 11.45 2.63
C TRP A 255 0.85 10.39 1.68
N ALA A 256 1.69 9.84 0.81
CA ALA A 256 1.24 8.98 -0.30
C ALA A 256 0.49 7.74 0.18
N ARG A 257 0.99 7.04 1.21
CA ARG A 257 0.33 5.84 1.72
C ARG A 257 -0.99 6.16 2.41
N GLY A 258 -1.11 7.30 3.09
CA GLY A 258 -2.38 7.74 3.65
C GLY A 258 -3.46 7.95 2.58
N GLN A 259 -3.07 8.55 1.45
CA GLN A 259 -3.98 8.71 0.31
C GLN A 259 -4.33 7.34 -0.30
N ALA A 260 -3.38 6.42 -0.39
CA ALA A 260 -3.62 5.06 -0.87
C ALA A 260 -4.62 4.30 0.04
N TRP A 261 -4.48 4.44 1.37
CA TRP A 261 -5.44 3.87 2.33
C TRP A 261 -6.85 4.43 2.15
N ALA A 262 -6.98 5.74 1.87
CA ALA A 262 -8.28 6.33 1.58
C ALA A 262 -8.91 5.73 0.33
N ILE A 263 -8.16 5.62 -0.78
CA ILE A 263 -8.67 5.03 -2.02
C ILE A 263 -9.18 3.62 -1.76
N TYR A 264 -8.37 2.77 -1.14
CA TYR A 264 -8.72 1.38 -0.86
C TYR A 264 -9.91 1.30 0.11
N GLY A 265 -9.82 2.00 1.24
CA GLY A 265 -10.81 1.96 2.30
C GLY A 265 -12.19 2.46 1.88
N PHE A 266 -12.28 3.52 1.07
CA PHE A 266 -13.56 3.99 0.54
C PHE A 266 -14.10 3.11 -0.59
N THR A 267 -13.22 2.50 -1.39
CA THR A 267 -13.61 1.51 -2.41
C THR A 267 -14.27 0.28 -1.75
N LEU A 268 -13.62 -0.31 -0.75
CA LEU A 268 -14.19 -1.44 -0.02
C LEU A 268 -15.48 -1.06 0.73
N THR A 269 -15.55 0.15 1.30
CA THR A 269 -16.74 0.61 2.00
C THR A 269 -17.93 0.74 1.04
N TYR A 270 -17.70 1.26 -0.17
CA TYR A 270 -18.73 1.26 -1.22
C TYR A 270 -19.13 -0.15 -1.65
N ARG A 271 -18.17 -1.06 -1.85
CA ARG A 271 -18.45 -2.47 -2.17
C ARG A 271 -19.41 -3.08 -1.15
N GLU A 272 -19.20 -2.80 0.13
CA GLU A 272 -19.94 -3.40 1.24
C GLU A 272 -21.29 -2.73 1.51
N SER A 273 -21.36 -1.40 1.43
CA SER A 273 -22.53 -0.60 1.81
C SER A 273 -23.44 -0.20 0.63
N LYS A 274 -22.87 -0.10 -0.58
CA LYS A 274 -23.52 0.47 -1.77
C LYS A 274 -23.95 1.95 -1.61
N ASP A 275 -23.39 2.67 -0.64
CA ASP A 275 -23.63 4.10 -0.46
C ASP A 275 -22.72 4.90 -1.40
N ASN A 276 -23.33 5.61 -2.37
CA ASN A 276 -22.62 6.32 -3.42
C ASN A 276 -21.68 7.43 -2.90
N GLU A 277 -21.87 7.94 -1.70
CA GLU A 277 -20.96 8.93 -1.12
C GLU A 277 -19.54 8.37 -1.02
N PHE A 278 -19.41 7.07 -0.70
CA PHE A 278 -18.12 6.41 -0.59
C PHE A 278 -17.48 6.16 -1.95
N LEU A 279 -18.24 5.82 -2.98
CA LEU A 279 -17.73 5.71 -4.35
C LEU A 279 -17.17 7.05 -4.83
N VAL A 280 -17.91 8.12 -4.64
CA VAL A 280 -17.47 9.48 -5.00
C VAL A 280 -16.22 9.87 -4.22
N GLY A 281 -16.15 9.53 -2.92
CA GLY A 281 -14.98 9.75 -2.09
C GLY A 281 -13.74 9.00 -2.60
N ALA A 282 -13.89 7.70 -2.94
CA ALA A 282 -12.84 6.87 -3.51
C ALA A 282 -12.33 7.42 -4.84
N MET A 283 -13.24 7.77 -5.75
CA MET A 283 -12.89 8.32 -7.07
C MET A 283 -12.12 9.64 -6.96
N LYS A 284 -12.57 10.57 -6.12
CA LYS A 284 -11.89 11.85 -5.92
C LYS A 284 -10.52 11.67 -5.25
N ALA A 285 -10.41 10.76 -4.28
CA ALA A 285 -9.13 10.43 -3.67
C ALA A 285 -8.16 9.82 -4.69
N ALA A 286 -8.66 8.94 -5.57
CA ALA A 286 -7.88 8.34 -6.64
C ALA A 286 -7.41 9.40 -7.66
N ASP A 287 -8.28 10.32 -8.04
CA ASP A 287 -7.97 11.37 -9.01
C ASP A 287 -6.84 12.29 -8.51
N ILE A 288 -6.84 12.64 -7.22
CA ILE A 288 -5.76 13.43 -6.63
C ILE A 288 -4.45 12.63 -6.60
N PHE A 289 -4.49 11.36 -6.19
CA PHE A 289 -3.31 10.51 -6.20
C PHE A 289 -2.69 10.42 -7.59
N LEU A 290 -3.50 10.11 -8.60
CA LEU A 290 -3.04 9.98 -9.99
C LEU A 290 -2.52 11.29 -10.58
N LYS A 291 -3.12 12.43 -10.23
CA LYS A 291 -2.64 13.76 -10.64
C LYS A 291 -1.25 14.08 -10.06
N ARG A 292 -0.92 13.55 -8.88
CA ARG A 292 0.34 13.78 -8.17
C ARG A 292 1.39 12.69 -8.45
N LEU A 293 0.98 11.60 -9.10
CA LEU A 293 1.88 10.48 -9.41
C LEU A 293 2.98 10.94 -10.38
N PRO A 294 4.26 10.63 -10.11
CA PRO A 294 5.35 10.96 -11.02
C PRO A 294 5.32 10.10 -12.30
N GLU A 295 6.11 10.48 -13.30
CA GLU A 295 6.23 9.70 -14.56
C GLU A 295 6.72 8.27 -14.36
N SER A 296 7.42 7.99 -13.26
CA SER A 296 7.80 6.63 -12.86
C SER A 296 6.62 5.73 -12.48
N HIS A 297 5.42 6.27 -12.35
CA HIS A 297 4.20 5.58 -11.87
C HIS A 297 4.33 4.97 -10.46
N VAL A 298 5.40 5.22 -9.73
CA VAL A 298 5.54 4.82 -8.31
C VAL A 298 5.63 6.10 -7.47
N PRO A 299 4.80 6.28 -6.44
CA PRO A 299 4.78 7.53 -5.69
C PRO A 299 6.04 7.70 -4.83
N PHE A 300 6.44 8.94 -4.63
CA PHE A 300 7.30 9.30 -3.50
C PHE A 300 6.54 9.10 -2.18
N TRP A 301 7.27 8.92 -1.08
CA TRP A 301 6.67 8.66 0.23
C TRP A 301 5.70 9.76 0.70
N ASP A 302 5.97 11.01 0.30
CA ASP A 302 5.09 12.18 0.48
C ASP A 302 5.18 13.01 -0.80
N PHE A 303 4.04 13.41 -1.35
CA PHE A 303 3.98 14.15 -2.61
C PHE A 303 4.49 15.60 -2.52
N ASP A 304 4.69 16.08 -1.30
CA ASP A 304 5.17 17.45 -1.04
C ASP A 304 6.62 17.48 -0.51
N ASP A 305 7.35 16.34 -0.59
CA ASP A 305 8.76 16.32 -0.19
C ASP A 305 9.59 17.23 -1.09
N PRO A 306 10.25 18.29 -0.53
CA PRO A 306 11.04 19.22 -1.32
C PRO A 306 12.28 18.60 -1.97
N ALA A 307 12.65 17.38 -1.57
CA ALA A 307 13.75 16.64 -2.20
C ALA A 307 13.35 15.96 -3.51
N ILE A 308 12.09 15.97 -3.93
CA ILE A 308 11.65 15.42 -5.23
C ILE A 308 12.45 16.11 -6.35
N PRO A 309 13.03 15.37 -7.33
CA PRO A 309 12.85 13.92 -7.59
C PRO A 309 13.79 12.98 -6.84
N ASN A 310 14.59 13.44 -5.89
CA ASN A 310 15.55 12.64 -5.12
C ASN A 310 14.98 12.17 -3.77
N ALA A 311 13.69 12.37 -3.51
CA ALA A 311 13.01 11.86 -2.34
C ALA A 311 12.87 10.33 -2.40
N PRO A 312 12.79 9.62 -1.26
CA PRO A 312 12.49 8.20 -1.24
C PRO A 312 11.13 7.88 -1.87
N TYR A 313 11.06 6.77 -2.60
CA TYR A 313 9.78 6.21 -3.06
C TYR A 313 9.03 5.51 -1.93
N ASP A 314 7.74 5.27 -2.16
CA ASP A 314 6.95 4.33 -1.38
C ASP A 314 6.23 3.33 -2.29
N ALA A 315 6.94 2.25 -2.64
CA ALA A 315 6.40 1.17 -3.46
C ALA A 315 5.14 0.56 -2.83
N SER A 316 5.03 0.57 -1.49
CA SER A 316 3.83 0.08 -0.81
C SER A 316 2.59 0.92 -1.13
N ALA A 317 2.73 2.25 -1.16
CA ALA A 317 1.62 3.13 -1.55
C ALA A 317 1.20 2.88 -3.02
N GLY A 318 2.17 2.60 -3.90
CA GLY A 318 1.91 2.18 -5.28
C GLY A 318 1.12 0.86 -5.35
N ALA A 319 1.57 -0.17 -4.63
CA ALA A 319 0.93 -1.49 -4.63
C ALA A 319 -0.51 -1.44 -4.06
N ILE A 320 -0.71 -0.75 -2.93
CA ILE A 320 -2.03 -0.52 -2.33
C ILE A 320 -2.95 0.20 -3.31
N THR A 321 -2.45 1.26 -3.95
CA THR A 321 -3.23 2.03 -4.93
C THR A 321 -3.59 1.18 -6.15
N ALA A 322 -2.64 0.40 -6.70
CA ALA A 322 -2.93 -0.48 -7.83
C ALA A 322 -4.03 -1.48 -7.51
N SER A 323 -3.96 -2.13 -6.34
CA SER A 323 -4.99 -3.07 -5.89
C SER A 323 -6.36 -2.40 -5.73
N ALA A 324 -6.39 -1.21 -5.10
CA ALA A 324 -7.61 -0.43 -4.93
C ALA A 324 -8.23 0.02 -6.26
N LEU A 325 -7.42 0.52 -7.19
CA LEU A 325 -7.88 1.00 -8.50
C LEU A 325 -8.44 -0.13 -9.37
N LEU A 326 -7.87 -1.34 -9.30
CA LEU A 326 -8.42 -2.50 -10.01
C LEU A 326 -9.83 -2.82 -9.52
N GLU A 327 -10.06 -2.79 -8.21
CA GLU A 327 -11.39 -2.99 -7.67
C GLU A 327 -12.32 -1.81 -8.01
N LEU A 328 -11.87 -0.58 -7.81
CA LEU A 328 -12.63 0.64 -8.12
C LEU A 328 -13.07 0.67 -9.59
N SER A 329 -12.22 0.22 -10.52
CA SER A 329 -12.54 0.15 -11.95
C SER A 329 -13.77 -0.69 -12.26
N THR A 330 -14.00 -1.75 -11.48
CA THR A 330 -15.17 -2.65 -11.64
C THR A 330 -16.44 -2.11 -10.98
N LEU A 331 -16.29 -1.16 -10.07
CA LEU A 331 -17.40 -0.58 -9.30
C LEU A 331 -17.92 0.72 -9.90
N CYS A 332 -17.14 1.36 -10.79
CA CYS A 332 -17.58 2.56 -11.50
C CYS A 332 -18.72 2.26 -12.46
N THR A 333 -19.79 3.06 -12.39
CA THR A 333 -20.90 3.00 -13.37
C THR A 333 -20.53 3.68 -14.69
N ASP A 334 -19.64 4.68 -14.65
CA ASP A 334 -19.08 5.30 -15.84
C ASP A 334 -17.90 4.46 -16.35
N ARG A 335 -18.05 3.95 -17.59
CA ARG A 335 -17.06 3.14 -18.27
C ARG A 335 -15.73 3.89 -18.50
N VAL A 336 -15.78 5.19 -18.77
CA VAL A 336 -14.57 5.99 -19.01
C VAL A 336 -13.76 6.12 -17.72
N ALA A 337 -14.42 6.35 -16.60
CA ALA A 337 -13.76 6.36 -15.28
C ALA A 337 -13.21 4.98 -14.92
N GLY A 338 -13.96 3.91 -15.17
CA GLY A 338 -13.50 2.54 -14.95
C GLY A 338 -12.23 2.22 -15.72
N GLU A 339 -12.19 2.52 -17.02
CA GLU A 339 -11.03 2.30 -17.89
C GLU A 339 -9.81 3.14 -17.46
N LYS A 340 -10.03 4.39 -17.05
CA LYS A 340 -8.99 5.26 -16.48
C LYS A 340 -8.30 4.60 -15.29
N TYR A 341 -9.07 4.07 -14.33
CA TYR A 341 -8.51 3.46 -13.12
C TYR A 341 -7.85 2.12 -13.41
N TYR A 342 -8.43 1.31 -14.29
CA TYR A 342 -7.81 0.06 -14.74
C TYR A 342 -6.45 0.32 -15.40
N THR A 343 -6.37 1.27 -16.33
CA THR A 343 -5.13 1.63 -17.04
C THR A 343 -4.08 2.18 -16.07
N ALA A 344 -4.49 3.03 -15.13
CA ALA A 344 -3.59 3.56 -14.12
C ALA A 344 -3.01 2.45 -13.22
N ALA A 345 -3.85 1.50 -12.79
CA ALA A 345 -3.40 0.36 -12.01
C ALA A 345 -2.41 -0.52 -12.77
N LYS A 346 -2.68 -0.77 -14.06
CA LYS A 346 -1.76 -1.50 -14.94
C LYS A 346 -0.41 -0.81 -15.03
N ASN A 347 -0.36 0.50 -15.27
CA ASN A 347 0.88 1.26 -15.36
C ASN A 347 1.68 1.22 -14.06
N ILE A 348 1.01 1.32 -12.90
CA ILE A 348 1.65 1.17 -11.57
C ILE A 348 2.22 -0.24 -11.42
N LEU A 349 1.49 -1.29 -11.79
CA LEU A 349 1.98 -2.67 -11.70
C LEU A 349 3.15 -2.93 -12.63
N GLU A 350 3.14 -2.41 -13.85
CA GLU A 350 4.26 -2.50 -14.79
C GLU A 350 5.51 -1.80 -14.24
N ALA A 351 5.34 -0.63 -13.62
CA ALA A 351 6.44 0.10 -12.98
C ALA A 351 7.02 -0.67 -11.79
N LEU A 352 6.17 -1.15 -10.88
CA LEU A 352 6.58 -1.97 -9.72
C LEU A 352 7.23 -3.30 -10.16
N GLY A 353 6.79 -3.88 -11.27
CA GLY A 353 7.34 -5.10 -11.87
C GLY A 353 8.63 -4.88 -12.67
N SER A 354 9.19 -3.68 -12.70
CA SER A 354 10.45 -3.37 -13.37
C SER A 354 11.68 -3.68 -12.50
N ASP A 355 12.86 -3.73 -13.12
CA ASP A 355 14.13 -3.94 -12.42
C ASP A 355 14.46 -2.82 -11.40
N ALA A 356 13.82 -1.66 -11.53
CA ALA A 356 13.99 -0.56 -10.59
C ALA A 356 13.39 -0.83 -9.20
N PHE A 357 12.32 -1.64 -9.15
CA PHE A 357 11.57 -1.87 -7.91
C PHE A 357 11.54 -3.33 -7.46
N LEU A 358 11.81 -4.30 -8.34
CA LEU A 358 11.92 -5.69 -7.92
C LEU A 358 13.23 -5.92 -7.16
N SER A 359 13.19 -6.72 -6.11
CA SER A 359 14.38 -7.03 -5.30
C SER A 359 15.43 -7.85 -6.06
N ALA A 360 15.05 -8.54 -7.12
CA ALA A 360 15.91 -9.44 -7.91
C ALA A 360 16.79 -10.35 -7.02
N ALA A 361 18.11 -10.29 -7.14
CA ALA A 361 19.06 -11.07 -6.31
C ALA A 361 19.45 -10.37 -4.99
N THR A 362 18.90 -9.17 -4.72
CA THR A 362 19.33 -8.33 -3.59
C THR A 362 18.90 -8.93 -2.24
N ASN A 363 17.63 -9.35 -2.13
CA ASN A 363 17.05 -9.91 -0.91
C ASN A 363 15.81 -10.74 -1.21
N ASP A 364 15.10 -11.25 -0.19
CA ASP A 364 13.96 -12.16 -0.35
C ASP A 364 12.60 -11.47 -0.43
N ALA A 365 12.52 -10.14 -0.39
CA ALA A 365 11.28 -9.41 -0.62
C ALA A 365 10.89 -9.42 -2.11
N PHE A 366 9.65 -9.07 -2.42
CA PHE A 366 9.21 -8.85 -3.80
C PHE A 366 9.67 -7.48 -4.27
N LEU A 367 9.38 -6.44 -3.49
CA LEU A 367 9.61 -5.04 -3.83
C LEU A 367 10.70 -4.39 -2.96
N LEU A 368 11.44 -3.49 -3.58
CA LEU A 368 12.31 -2.52 -2.94
C LEU A 368 11.55 -1.22 -2.63
N SER A 369 12.25 -0.28 -2.00
CA SER A 369 11.94 1.16 -1.98
C SER A 369 10.56 1.51 -1.41
N SER A 370 10.19 0.89 -0.29
CA SER A 370 9.06 1.36 0.52
C SER A 370 9.52 2.24 1.68
N THR A 371 8.67 3.15 2.13
CA THR A 371 9.00 4.09 3.22
C THR A 371 7.94 4.04 4.32
N GLY A 372 8.30 3.48 5.47
CA GLY A 372 7.41 3.29 6.62
C GLY A 372 7.09 4.60 7.35
N ASN A 373 8.10 5.21 7.99
CA ASN A 373 7.94 6.44 8.76
C ASN A 373 9.22 7.30 8.67
N LYS A 374 9.31 8.12 7.62
CA LYS A 374 10.49 8.96 7.38
C LYS A 374 10.73 10.01 8.47
N PRO A 375 9.70 10.69 9.04
CA PRO A 375 9.90 11.62 10.15
C PRO A 375 10.58 10.98 11.38
N ALA A 376 10.31 9.71 11.63
CA ALA A 376 10.96 8.94 12.70
C ALA A 376 12.26 8.24 12.25
N ASN A 377 12.71 8.45 11.02
CA ASN A 377 13.82 7.75 10.38
C ASN A 377 13.71 6.21 10.51
N LYS A 378 12.49 5.70 10.38
CA LYS A 378 12.18 4.28 10.53
C LYS A 378 11.66 3.67 9.24
N ASP A 379 12.27 2.56 8.82
CA ASP A 379 11.88 1.80 7.64
C ASP A 379 11.85 2.71 6.37
N VAL A 380 12.93 3.47 6.09
CA VAL A 380 13.01 4.43 5.00
C VAL A 380 13.74 3.84 3.81
N ASP A 381 13.08 3.78 2.64
CA ASP A 381 13.61 3.23 1.40
C ASP A 381 14.15 1.80 1.59
N VAL A 382 13.26 0.92 2.04
CA VAL A 382 13.53 -0.50 2.36
C VAL A 382 12.36 -1.39 1.92
N PRO A 383 12.58 -2.71 1.74
CA PRO A 383 11.49 -3.67 1.57
C PRO A 383 10.62 -3.76 2.83
N ILE A 384 9.30 -3.74 2.66
CA ILE A 384 8.34 -3.86 3.77
C ILE A 384 7.26 -4.88 3.40
N ILE A 385 6.89 -5.76 4.32
CA ILE A 385 6.03 -6.92 4.05
C ILE A 385 4.65 -6.55 3.47
N TYR A 386 4.06 -5.43 3.85
CA TYR A 386 2.76 -5.03 3.30
C TYR A 386 2.86 -4.53 1.84
N ALA A 387 4.04 -4.08 1.37
CA ALA A 387 4.24 -3.79 -0.04
C ALA A 387 4.11 -5.07 -0.88
N ASP A 388 4.74 -6.15 -0.41
CA ASP A 388 4.70 -7.47 -1.05
C ASP A 388 3.28 -8.05 -1.05
N TYR A 389 2.57 -7.93 0.08
CA TYR A 389 1.19 -8.38 0.21
C TYR A 389 0.27 -7.70 -0.83
N TYR A 390 0.27 -6.37 -0.88
CA TYR A 390 -0.60 -5.64 -1.80
C TYR A 390 -0.16 -5.74 -3.25
N PHE A 391 1.13 -5.93 -3.51
CA PHE A 391 1.61 -6.21 -4.87
C PHE A 391 1.08 -7.54 -5.38
N LEU A 392 1.17 -8.61 -4.58
CA LEU A 392 0.63 -9.92 -4.93
C LEU A 392 -0.90 -9.88 -5.09
N GLU A 393 -1.61 -9.22 -4.17
CA GLU A 393 -3.05 -9.01 -4.27
C GLU A 393 -3.42 -8.31 -5.60
N ALA A 394 -2.71 -7.24 -5.94
CA ALA A 394 -2.96 -6.48 -7.16
C ALA A 394 -2.69 -7.32 -8.42
N LEU A 395 -1.63 -8.13 -8.44
CA LEU A 395 -1.35 -9.05 -9.55
C LEU A 395 -2.46 -10.08 -9.74
N LEU A 396 -2.99 -10.65 -8.65
CA LEU A 396 -4.10 -11.61 -8.70
C LEU A 396 -5.41 -10.94 -9.17
N ARG A 397 -5.70 -9.74 -8.69
CA ARG A 397 -6.84 -8.94 -9.17
C ARG A 397 -6.70 -8.63 -10.65
N TYR A 398 -5.52 -8.19 -11.09
CA TYR A 398 -5.24 -7.87 -12.48
C TYR A 398 -5.38 -9.12 -13.38
N LYS A 399 -4.79 -10.25 -12.99
CA LYS A 399 -4.91 -11.53 -13.69
C LYS A 399 -6.37 -11.92 -13.91
N LYS A 400 -7.18 -11.84 -12.85
CA LYS A 400 -8.61 -12.15 -12.92
C LYS A 400 -9.37 -11.24 -13.87
N LEU A 401 -9.09 -9.94 -13.85
CA LEU A 401 -9.77 -8.96 -14.71
C LEU A 401 -9.34 -9.04 -16.17
N ALA A 402 -8.09 -9.38 -16.42
CA ALA A 402 -7.55 -9.58 -17.77
C ALA A 402 -7.96 -10.92 -18.41
N GLY A 403 -8.64 -11.81 -17.67
CA GLY A 403 -9.05 -13.15 -18.16
C GLY A 403 -7.88 -14.10 -18.38
N GLN A 404 -6.78 -13.95 -17.66
CA GLN A 404 -5.53 -14.72 -17.78
C GLN A 404 -5.46 -15.89 -16.78
#